data_f519af5baf834550ffd18cdbcc0c1251
#
_entry.id   f519af5baf834550ffd18cdbcc0c1251
#
_cell.length_a   1.000
_cell.length_b   1.000
_cell.length_c   1.000
_cell.angle_alpha   90.00
_cell.angle_beta   90.00
_cell.angle_gamma   90.00
#
_symmetry.space_group_name_H-M   'P 1'
#
loop_
_entity.id
_entity.type
_entity.pdbx_description
1 polymer ?
#
loop_
_entity_poly.entity_id
_entity_poly.type
_entity_poly.pdbx_seq_one_letter_code
_entity_poly.pdbx_strand_id
1 'polypeptide(L)'
;MINAVRVSKDYHSETGHGYNRVLSDVSFSVARGEKLAVLGRNGAGKSTLIRLIGEIEVPTEGTIERTMSVSWPVGLNGGVGGSMTGNDNIRFICRIYNKPFELMRDFIDDFAELGKFLAEPVKTYSSGMRARLNFACSIAIDFDCYLIDEVISVGDHRFQRRSHEELFEKRADRSLILASHVPHIVKDYCSRALILHRGRGKVFDDLDLALDIYHDL
;
A
#
# COMPACT_ATOMS: atom_id res chain seq x y z
N MET A 1 7.93 11.48 -9.00
CA MET A 1 6.68 11.36 -9.78
C MET A 1 6.45 9.90 -10.13
N ILE A 2 5.21 9.45 -10.07
CA ILE A 2 4.74 8.18 -10.65
C ILE A 2 3.91 8.55 -11.88
N ASN A 3 4.15 7.88 -13.00
CA ASN A 3 3.42 8.11 -14.25
C ASN A 3 2.99 6.77 -14.85
N ALA A 4 1.70 6.50 -14.85
CA ALA A 4 1.09 5.31 -15.44
C ALA A 4 0.45 5.68 -16.79
N VAL A 5 0.84 4.97 -17.84
CA VAL A 5 0.40 5.24 -19.21
C VAL A 5 -0.22 3.99 -19.81
N ARG A 6 -1.52 4.04 -20.06
CA ARG A 6 -2.34 2.99 -20.71
C ARG A 6 -2.14 1.61 -20.08
N VAL A 7 -2.12 1.55 -18.74
CA VAL A 7 -1.87 0.34 -17.99
C VAL A 7 -3.06 -0.61 -18.10
N SER A 8 -2.80 -1.83 -18.57
CA SER A 8 -3.75 -2.94 -18.58
C SER A 8 -3.17 -4.15 -17.83
N LYS A 9 -4.01 -4.93 -17.18
CA LYS A 9 -3.63 -6.15 -16.47
C LYS A 9 -4.61 -7.27 -16.75
N ASP A 10 -4.06 -8.38 -17.25
CA ASP A 10 -4.76 -9.62 -17.50
C ASP A 10 -4.24 -10.70 -16.56
N TYR A 11 -5.14 -11.55 -16.05
CA TYR A 11 -4.81 -12.78 -15.33
C TYR A 11 -5.31 -13.99 -16.11
N HIS A 12 -4.57 -15.09 -16.03
CA HIS A 12 -5.05 -16.36 -16.55
C HIS A 12 -6.32 -16.81 -15.80
N SER A 13 -7.31 -17.27 -16.55
CA SER A 13 -8.50 -17.86 -15.93
C SER A 13 -8.14 -19.20 -15.30
N GLU A 14 -8.50 -19.42 -14.03
CA GLU A 14 -8.32 -20.70 -13.34
C GLU A 14 -9.12 -21.84 -13.99
N THR A 15 -10.14 -21.53 -14.77
CA THR A 15 -10.96 -22.52 -15.52
C THR A 15 -10.28 -22.99 -16.81
N GLY A 16 -9.03 -22.57 -17.09
CA GLY A 16 -8.21 -23.10 -18.18
C GLY A 16 -8.46 -22.49 -19.57
N HIS A 17 -9.43 -21.62 -19.74
CA HIS A 17 -9.74 -21.01 -21.04
C HIS A 17 -9.80 -19.47 -20.91
N GLY A 18 -8.78 -18.79 -21.48
CA GLY A 18 -8.77 -17.34 -21.68
C GLY A 18 -8.13 -16.51 -20.54
N TYR A 19 -8.23 -15.21 -20.71
CA TYR A 19 -7.70 -14.20 -19.79
C TYR A 19 -8.86 -13.41 -19.18
N ASN A 20 -8.72 -13.05 -17.91
CA ASN A 20 -9.61 -12.11 -17.25
C ASN A 20 -8.91 -10.73 -17.18
N ARG A 21 -9.40 -9.76 -17.93
CA ARG A 21 -8.91 -8.39 -17.91
C ARG A 21 -9.45 -7.65 -16.70
N VAL A 22 -8.56 -7.34 -15.75
CA VAL A 22 -8.88 -6.65 -14.50
C VAL A 22 -8.70 -5.15 -14.63
N LEU A 23 -7.68 -4.69 -15.38
CA LEU A 23 -7.46 -3.28 -15.69
C LEU A 23 -7.34 -3.10 -17.19
N SER A 24 -7.91 -2.01 -17.72
CA SER A 24 -7.96 -1.70 -19.13
C SER A 24 -7.67 -0.21 -19.37
N ASP A 25 -6.51 0.09 -19.96
CA ASP A 25 -6.11 1.43 -20.42
C ASP A 25 -6.18 2.50 -19.31
N VAL A 26 -5.68 2.19 -18.11
CA VAL A 26 -5.67 3.12 -16.98
C VAL A 26 -4.45 4.03 -17.06
N SER A 27 -4.69 5.35 -17.07
CA SER A 27 -3.62 6.36 -17.10
C SER A 27 -3.81 7.39 -15.99
N PHE A 28 -2.74 7.69 -15.24
CA PHE A 28 -2.72 8.71 -14.20
C PHE A 28 -1.28 9.10 -13.86
N SER A 29 -1.13 10.20 -13.16
CA SER A 29 0.16 10.61 -12.59
C SER A 29 0.01 11.05 -11.14
N VAL A 30 1.10 10.89 -10.36
CA VAL A 30 1.20 11.37 -8.97
C VAL A 30 2.52 12.11 -8.81
N ALA A 31 2.44 13.39 -8.49
CA ALA A 31 3.61 14.22 -8.21
C ALA A 31 4.18 13.96 -6.80
N ARG A 32 5.39 14.47 -6.51
CA ARG A 32 5.93 14.43 -5.14
C ARG A 32 5.05 15.26 -4.19
N GLY A 33 4.78 14.71 -3.01
CA GLY A 33 3.89 15.30 -2.00
C GLY A 33 2.40 15.21 -2.32
N GLU A 34 2.03 14.71 -3.50
CA GLU A 34 0.64 14.55 -3.89
C GLU A 34 0.01 13.30 -3.25
N LYS A 35 -1.26 13.40 -2.90
CA LYS A 35 -2.04 12.33 -2.27
C LYS A 35 -3.24 11.99 -3.14
N LEU A 36 -3.22 10.79 -3.74
CA LEU A 36 -4.24 10.29 -4.67
C LEU A 36 -5.07 9.19 -4.00
N ALA A 37 -6.39 9.38 -3.94
CA ALA A 37 -7.30 8.30 -3.59
C ALA A 37 -7.55 7.38 -4.79
N VAL A 38 -7.65 6.08 -4.56
CA VAL A 38 -8.10 5.08 -5.53
C VAL A 38 -9.46 4.55 -5.07
N LEU A 39 -10.52 4.98 -5.73
CA LEU A 39 -11.90 4.65 -5.42
C LEU A 39 -12.44 3.61 -6.40
N GLY A 40 -13.39 2.81 -5.97
CA GLY A 40 -14.04 1.80 -6.81
C GLY A 40 -14.66 0.70 -5.98
N ARG A 41 -15.69 0.04 -6.51
CA ARG A 41 -16.36 -1.10 -5.85
C ARG A 41 -15.40 -2.28 -5.67
N ASN A 42 -15.81 -3.24 -4.84
CA ASN A 42 -15.07 -4.49 -4.70
C ASN A 42 -14.93 -5.19 -6.06
N GLY A 43 -13.69 -5.66 -6.37
CA GLY A 43 -13.38 -6.25 -7.67
C GLY A 43 -13.10 -5.26 -8.81
N ALA A 44 -13.13 -3.94 -8.57
CA ALA A 44 -12.84 -2.94 -9.62
C ALA A 44 -11.36 -2.88 -10.05
N GLY A 45 -10.44 -3.57 -9.34
CA GLY A 45 -9.02 -3.62 -9.67
C GLY A 45 -8.11 -2.75 -8.79
N LYS A 46 -8.62 -2.19 -7.66
CA LYS A 46 -7.83 -1.33 -6.76
C LYS A 46 -6.55 -2.00 -6.27
N SER A 47 -6.67 -3.18 -5.64
CA SER A 47 -5.50 -3.92 -5.11
C SER A 47 -4.55 -4.37 -6.23
N THR A 48 -5.07 -4.69 -7.42
CA THR A 48 -4.25 -4.97 -8.59
C THR A 48 -3.43 -3.75 -8.99
N LEU A 49 -4.06 -2.57 -9.07
CA LEU A 49 -3.36 -1.33 -9.38
C LEU A 49 -2.28 -1.01 -8.34
N ILE A 50 -2.59 -1.14 -7.06
CA ILE A 50 -1.63 -0.93 -5.96
C ILE A 50 -0.43 -1.89 -6.10
N ARG A 51 -0.64 -3.19 -6.41
CA ARG A 51 0.45 -4.15 -6.63
C ARG A 51 1.31 -3.81 -7.85
N LEU A 52 0.71 -3.31 -8.92
CA LEU A 52 1.44 -2.84 -10.09
C LEU A 52 2.29 -1.61 -9.78
N ILE A 53 1.76 -0.64 -9.01
CA ILE A 53 2.50 0.55 -8.60
C ILE A 53 3.66 0.18 -7.67
N GLY A 54 3.45 -0.78 -6.76
CA GLY A 54 4.45 -1.29 -5.81
C GLY A 54 5.44 -2.31 -6.41
N GLU A 55 5.46 -2.53 -7.73
CA GLU A 55 6.34 -3.49 -8.43
C GLU A 55 6.22 -4.95 -7.98
N ILE A 56 5.15 -5.31 -7.28
CA ILE A 56 4.86 -6.71 -6.92
C ILE A 56 4.43 -7.49 -8.16
N GLU A 57 3.78 -6.81 -9.08
CA GLU A 57 3.36 -7.34 -10.37
C GLU A 57 3.77 -6.38 -11.49
N VAL A 58 3.83 -6.90 -12.73
CA VAL A 58 4.06 -6.10 -13.92
C VAL A 58 2.77 -5.95 -14.73
N PRO A 59 2.53 -4.82 -15.40
CA PRO A 59 1.39 -4.67 -16.29
C PRO A 59 1.50 -5.61 -17.49
N THR A 60 0.36 -6.03 -18.04
CA THR A 60 0.31 -6.80 -19.30
C THR A 60 0.55 -5.89 -20.50
N GLU A 61 0.02 -4.65 -20.42
CA GLU A 61 0.20 -3.62 -21.46
C GLU A 61 0.40 -2.27 -20.76
N GLY A 62 1.06 -1.32 -21.43
CA GLY A 62 1.37 0.00 -20.90
C GLY A 62 2.59 0.01 -20.00
N THR A 63 2.84 1.15 -19.36
CA THR A 63 4.03 1.36 -18.52
C THR A 63 3.71 2.11 -17.25
N ILE A 64 4.48 1.87 -16.21
CA ILE A 64 4.47 2.67 -14.96
C ILE A 64 5.91 3.11 -14.69
N GLU A 65 6.17 4.41 -14.88
CA GLU A 65 7.46 5.02 -14.59
C GLU A 65 7.46 5.62 -13.19
N ARG A 66 8.57 5.46 -12.45
CA ARG A 66 8.75 5.96 -11.09
C ARG A 66 10.07 6.69 -10.98
N THR A 67 10.01 7.98 -10.65
CA THR A 67 11.20 8.81 -10.36
C THR A 67 11.31 9.14 -8.88
N MET A 68 10.65 8.36 -8.03
CA MET A 68 10.67 8.43 -6.57
C MET A 68 10.55 7.02 -5.99
N SER A 69 11.07 6.82 -4.77
CA SER A 69 10.95 5.57 -4.07
C SER A 69 9.49 5.31 -3.66
N VAL A 70 9.01 4.09 -3.87
CA VAL A 70 7.64 3.69 -3.59
C VAL A 70 7.65 2.52 -2.61
N SER A 71 6.82 2.57 -1.58
CA SER A 71 6.70 1.46 -0.65
C SER A 71 6.01 0.26 -1.30
N TRP A 72 6.23 -0.93 -0.76
CA TRP A 72 5.25 -1.99 -0.94
C TRP A 72 3.94 -1.58 -0.24
N PRO A 73 2.80 -2.22 -0.54
CA PRO A 73 1.54 -1.89 0.11
C PRO A 73 1.63 -2.08 1.62
N VAL A 74 1.43 -0.98 2.36
CA VAL A 74 1.53 -0.96 3.84
C VAL A 74 0.47 -1.87 4.44
N GLY A 75 0.89 -2.75 5.36
CA GLY A 75 -0.02 -3.68 6.04
C GLY A 75 -0.33 -4.99 5.29
N LEU A 76 0.05 -5.12 4.02
CA LEU A 76 -0.07 -6.40 3.31
C LEU A 76 1.00 -7.42 3.78
N ASN A 77 0.63 -8.71 3.76
CA ASN A 77 1.50 -9.82 4.18
C ASN A 77 2.71 -10.09 3.25
N GLY A 78 3.15 -9.11 2.46
CA GLY A 78 4.08 -9.34 1.37
C GLY A 78 5.58 -9.18 1.68
N GLY A 79 5.94 -8.60 2.82
CA GLY A 79 7.35 -8.27 3.11
C GLY A 79 8.03 -9.18 4.14
N VAL A 80 7.28 -10.03 4.85
CA VAL A 80 7.78 -10.80 5.99
C VAL A 80 7.63 -12.30 5.76
N GLY A 81 8.75 -13.02 5.73
CA GLY A 81 8.80 -14.48 5.56
C GLY A 81 8.37 -15.20 6.84
N GLY A 82 7.34 -16.04 6.76
CA GLY A 82 6.80 -16.75 7.92
C GLY A 82 7.75 -17.74 8.60
N SER A 83 8.67 -18.35 7.86
CA SER A 83 9.69 -19.29 8.39
C SER A 83 10.86 -18.60 9.07
N MET A 84 11.07 -17.31 8.82
CA MET A 84 12.10 -16.49 9.44
C MET A 84 11.63 -15.93 10.77
N THR A 85 12.57 -15.61 11.66
CA THR A 85 12.28 -14.86 12.89
C THR A 85 11.93 -13.41 12.55
N GLY A 86 11.30 -12.67 13.49
CA GLY A 86 11.10 -11.23 13.33
C GLY A 86 12.42 -10.50 13.08
N ASN A 87 13.47 -10.81 13.85
CA ASN A 87 14.81 -10.24 13.68
C ASN A 87 15.44 -10.55 12.31
N ASP A 88 15.25 -11.76 11.78
CA ASP A 88 15.79 -12.11 10.46
C ASP A 88 15.06 -11.38 9.33
N ASN A 89 13.74 -11.19 9.46
CA ASN A 89 12.97 -10.37 8.55
C ASN A 89 13.45 -8.91 8.56
N ILE A 90 13.63 -8.33 9.74
CA ILE A 90 14.16 -6.96 9.89
C ILE A 90 15.56 -6.88 9.24
N ARG A 91 16.46 -7.85 9.54
CA ARG A 91 17.81 -7.90 8.95
C ARG A 91 17.78 -7.99 7.43
N PHE A 92 16.85 -8.78 6.89
CA PHE A 92 16.65 -8.92 5.44
C PHE A 92 16.25 -7.58 4.81
N ILE A 93 15.25 -6.90 5.38
CA ILE A 93 14.81 -5.57 4.92
C ILE A 93 15.95 -4.55 5.03
N CYS A 94 16.69 -4.53 6.15
CA CYS A 94 17.84 -3.65 6.33
C CYS A 94 18.90 -3.84 5.25
N ARG A 95 19.15 -5.08 4.82
CA ARG A 95 20.10 -5.36 3.73
C ARG A 95 19.61 -4.85 2.38
N ILE A 96 18.33 -5.05 2.06
CA ILE A 96 17.73 -4.56 0.80
C ILE A 96 17.84 -3.04 0.70
N TYR A 97 17.50 -2.34 1.79
CA TYR A 97 17.41 -0.86 1.79
C TYR A 97 18.67 -0.18 2.35
N ASN A 98 19.75 -0.93 2.58
CA ASN A 98 21.02 -0.43 3.14
C ASN A 98 20.83 0.40 4.42
N LYS A 99 20.08 -0.14 5.38
CA LYS A 99 19.78 0.51 6.67
C LYS A 99 20.49 -0.20 7.82
N PRO A 100 20.89 0.53 8.88
CA PRO A 100 21.53 -0.05 10.07
C PRO A 100 20.53 -0.91 10.85
N PHE A 101 20.90 -2.19 11.08
CA PHE A 101 19.99 -3.16 11.70
C PHE A 101 19.55 -2.76 13.11
N GLU A 102 20.46 -2.34 13.97
CA GLU A 102 20.14 -2.06 15.39
C GLU A 102 19.11 -0.93 15.52
N LEU A 103 19.32 0.18 14.79
CA LEU A 103 18.39 1.31 14.80
C LEU A 103 17.01 0.92 14.27
N MET A 104 16.98 0.13 13.19
CA MET A 104 15.73 -0.33 12.59
C MET A 104 14.99 -1.30 13.50
N ARG A 105 15.72 -2.23 14.11
CA ARG A 105 15.17 -3.19 15.06
C ARG A 105 14.55 -2.47 16.26
N ASP A 106 15.27 -1.52 16.86
CA ASP A 106 14.79 -0.80 18.03
C ASP A 106 13.52 0.01 17.73
N PHE A 107 13.49 0.67 16.57
CA PHE A 107 12.28 1.36 16.10
C PHE A 107 11.11 0.40 15.89
N ILE A 108 11.35 -0.74 15.19
CA ILE A 108 10.30 -1.72 14.88
C ILE A 108 9.79 -2.39 16.16
N ASP A 109 10.67 -2.70 17.12
CA ASP A 109 10.28 -3.32 18.39
C ASP A 109 9.46 -2.35 19.26
N ASP A 110 9.90 -1.10 19.38
CA ASP A 110 9.12 -0.06 20.06
C ASP A 110 7.75 0.14 19.43
N PHE A 111 7.70 0.16 18.10
CA PHE A 111 6.44 0.40 17.40
C PHE A 111 5.49 -0.79 17.44
N ALA A 112 5.98 -2.01 17.13
CA ALA A 112 5.17 -3.22 17.05
C ALA A 112 4.90 -3.87 18.42
N GLU A 113 5.65 -3.50 19.46
CA GLU A 113 5.56 -4.03 20.83
C GLU A 113 5.65 -5.57 20.87
N LEU A 114 6.62 -6.13 20.16
CA LEU A 114 6.79 -7.59 20.04
C LEU A 114 7.79 -8.16 21.04
N GLY A 115 8.80 -7.39 21.48
CA GLY A 115 9.77 -7.77 22.48
C GLY A 115 10.45 -9.11 22.15
N LYS A 116 10.40 -10.05 23.08
CA LYS A 116 11.02 -11.38 22.93
C LYS A 116 10.52 -12.18 21.73
N PHE A 117 9.31 -11.89 21.23
CA PHE A 117 8.77 -12.60 20.05
C PHE A 117 9.54 -12.29 18.78
N LEU A 118 10.31 -11.19 18.71
CA LEU A 118 11.17 -10.93 17.58
C LEU A 118 12.22 -12.03 17.34
N ALA A 119 12.55 -12.83 18.35
CA ALA A 119 13.43 -13.99 18.22
C ALA A 119 12.72 -15.27 17.74
N GLU A 120 11.39 -15.27 17.68
CA GLU A 120 10.59 -16.41 17.28
C GLU A 120 10.21 -16.37 15.80
N PRO A 121 9.99 -17.53 15.15
CA PRO A 121 9.51 -17.57 13.77
C PRO A 121 8.14 -16.89 13.59
N VAL A 122 8.00 -16.05 12.57
CA VAL A 122 6.77 -15.27 12.33
C VAL A 122 5.53 -16.15 12.12
N LYS A 123 5.71 -17.40 11.65
CA LYS A 123 4.59 -18.37 11.53
C LYS A 123 3.90 -18.66 12.88
N THR A 124 4.59 -18.47 14.01
CA THR A 124 4.03 -18.67 15.36
C THR A 124 3.27 -17.46 15.90
N TYR A 125 3.36 -16.31 15.20
CA TYR A 125 2.70 -15.08 15.62
C TYR A 125 1.19 -15.15 15.45
N SER A 126 0.44 -14.47 16.29
CA SER A 126 -0.96 -14.18 16.03
C SER A 126 -1.11 -13.31 14.79
N SER A 127 -2.32 -13.26 14.22
CA SER A 127 -2.61 -12.37 13.08
C SER A 127 -2.30 -10.90 13.39
N GLY A 128 -2.66 -10.45 14.62
CA GLY A 128 -2.35 -9.09 15.09
C GLY A 128 -0.85 -8.82 15.22
N MET A 129 -0.07 -9.76 15.76
CA MET A 129 1.39 -9.62 15.85
C MET A 129 2.04 -9.54 14.47
N ARG A 130 1.62 -10.40 13.52
CA ARG A 130 2.13 -10.34 12.14
C ARG A 130 1.80 -9.01 11.48
N ALA A 131 0.60 -8.54 11.65
CA ALA A 131 0.16 -7.29 11.06
C ALA A 131 0.91 -6.08 11.67
N ARG A 132 1.17 -6.07 12.99
CA ARG A 132 2.00 -5.05 13.64
C ARG A 132 3.44 -5.07 13.13
N LEU A 133 4.05 -6.26 12.98
CA LEU A 133 5.40 -6.38 12.42
C LEU A 133 5.44 -5.88 10.96
N ASN A 134 4.50 -6.32 10.11
CA ASN A 134 4.44 -5.89 8.71
C ASN A 134 4.30 -4.38 8.58
N PHE A 135 3.41 -3.79 9.36
CA PHE A 135 3.21 -2.35 9.36
C PHE A 135 4.47 -1.61 9.82
N ALA A 136 5.04 -2.00 10.97
CA ALA A 136 6.25 -1.39 11.52
C ALA A 136 7.42 -1.46 10.53
N CYS A 137 7.63 -2.61 9.88
CA CYS A 137 8.63 -2.76 8.83
C CYS A 137 8.39 -1.81 7.64
N SER A 138 7.11 -1.63 7.25
CA SER A 138 6.77 -0.76 6.12
C SER A 138 7.04 0.71 6.40
N ILE A 139 6.79 1.18 7.63
CA ILE A 139 7.03 2.58 8.00
C ILE A 139 8.45 2.87 8.46
N ALA A 140 9.22 1.84 8.82
CA ALA A 140 10.61 1.98 9.23
C ALA A 140 11.53 2.41 8.06
N ILE A 141 11.12 2.15 6.82
CA ILE A 141 11.79 2.64 5.61
C ILE A 141 11.16 3.96 5.20
N ASP A 142 12.02 4.95 4.95
CA ASP A 142 11.57 6.27 4.48
C ASP A 142 11.42 6.27 2.96
N PHE A 143 10.17 6.17 2.49
CA PHE A 143 9.82 6.22 1.08
C PHE A 143 9.32 7.62 0.70
N ASP A 144 9.48 7.99 -0.57
CA ASP A 144 8.89 9.19 -1.13
C ASP A 144 7.36 9.07 -1.31
N CYS A 145 6.86 7.84 -1.53
CA CYS A 145 5.45 7.54 -1.73
C CYS A 145 5.05 6.27 -0.97
N TYR A 146 3.98 6.34 -0.19
CA TYR A 146 3.40 5.20 0.51
C TYR A 146 2.15 4.69 -0.21
N LEU A 147 2.07 3.36 -0.35
CA LEU A 147 0.91 2.68 -0.91
C LEU A 147 0.08 2.08 0.23
N ILE A 148 -1.20 2.42 0.30
CA ILE A 148 -2.13 1.89 1.29
C ILE A 148 -3.27 1.19 0.57
N ASP A 149 -3.43 -0.12 0.81
CA ASP A 149 -4.55 -0.91 0.30
C ASP A 149 -5.48 -1.27 1.46
N GLU A 150 -6.52 -0.50 1.56
CA GLU A 150 -7.71 -0.65 2.40
C GLU A 150 -7.54 -0.59 3.92
N VAL A 151 -6.37 -0.68 4.56
CA VAL A 151 -6.47 -0.75 6.02
C VAL A 151 -5.29 -0.26 6.84
N ILE A 152 -5.59 0.75 7.63
CA ILE A 152 -4.91 1.03 8.91
C ILE A 152 -5.76 0.51 10.11
N SER A 153 -6.61 -0.49 9.90
CA SER A 153 -7.48 -1.06 10.97
C SER A 153 -6.82 -2.24 11.69
N VAL A 154 -5.50 -2.34 11.65
CA VAL A 154 -4.77 -3.43 12.27
C VAL A 154 -4.44 -3.12 13.73
N GLY A 155 -4.57 -4.11 14.60
CA GLY A 155 -4.23 -3.98 16.01
C GLY A 155 -5.34 -3.36 16.86
N ASP A 156 -5.00 -2.98 18.08
CA ASP A 156 -5.89 -2.28 19.00
C ASP A 156 -5.94 -0.77 18.71
N HIS A 157 -6.82 -0.03 19.41
CA HIS A 157 -6.98 1.42 19.23
C HIS A 157 -5.69 2.22 19.45
N ARG A 158 -4.80 1.76 20.34
CA ARG A 158 -3.53 2.44 20.59
C ARG A 158 -2.60 2.29 19.40
N PHE A 159 -2.50 1.08 18.83
CA PHE A 159 -1.70 0.82 17.65
C PHE A 159 -2.26 1.55 16.42
N GLN A 160 -3.58 1.54 16.25
CA GLN A 160 -4.24 2.27 15.15
C GLN A 160 -3.93 3.77 15.21
N ARG A 161 -4.01 4.40 16.38
CA ARG A 161 -3.66 5.82 16.56
C ARG A 161 -2.19 6.08 16.23
N ARG A 162 -1.25 5.28 16.75
CA ARG A 162 0.18 5.41 16.42
C ARG A 162 0.44 5.24 14.92
N SER A 163 -0.23 4.27 14.29
CA SER A 163 -0.12 4.04 12.84
C SER A 163 -0.60 5.24 12.03
N HIS A 164 -1.70 5.83 12.46
CA HIS A 164 -2.25 7.02 11.87
C HIS A 164 -1.30 8.23 11.99
N GLU A 165 -0.81 8.51 13.21
CA GLU A 165 0.16 9.57 13.47
C GLU A 165 1.43 9.40 12.60
N GLU A 166 1.95 8.17 12.49
CA GLU A 166 3.16 7.88 11.69
C GLU A 166 2.96 8.10 10.19
N LEU A 167 1.82 7.68 9.63
CA LEU A 167 1.59 7.78 8.20
C LEU A 167 1.11 9.15 7.75
N PHE A 168 0.20 9.76 8.49
CA PHE A 168 -0.51 10.94 8.02
C PHE A 168 -0.01 12.25 8.62
N GLU A 169 0.56 12.22 9.83
CA GLU A 169 1.05 13.43 10.48
C GLU A 169 2.57 13.58 10.29
N LYS A 170 3.36 12.57 10.71
CA LYS A 170 4.82 12.64 10.61
C LYS A 170 5.35 12.56 9.17
N ARG A 171 4.55 11.98 8.25
CA ARG A 171 4.85 11.85 6.82
C ARG A 171 3.89 12.66 5.95
N ALA A 172 3.37 13.76 6.50
CA ALA A 172 2.42 14.62 5.80
C ALA A 172 2.96 15.20 4.48
N ASP A 173 4.27 15.35 4.36
CA ASP A 173 5.00 15.81 3.18
C ASP A 173 5.23 14.74 2.11
N ARG A 174 5.00 13.46 2.45
CA ARG A 174 5.19 12.34 1.52
C ARG A 174 3.99 12.16 0.59
N SER A 175 4.27 11.63 -0.59
CA SER A 175 3.20 11.21 -1.50
C SER A 175 2.45 10.00 -0.94
N LEU A 176 1.16 9.90 -1.26
CA LEU A 176 0.31 8.82 -0.82
C LEU A 176 -0.57 8.33 -1.96
N ILE A 177 -0.68 7.02 -2.13
CA ILE A 177 -1.73 6.42 -2.95
C ILE A 177 -2.56 5.53 -2.03
N LEU A 178 -3.81 5.94 -1.80
CA LEU A 178 -4.72 5.35 -0.82
C LEU A 178 -5.89 4.69 -1.52
N ALA A 179 -5.94 3.37 -1.55
CA ALA A 179 -7.17 2.65 -1.88
C ALA A 179 -8.01 2.50 -0.61
N SER A 180 -9.16 3.17 -0.56
CA SER A 180 -10.06 3.12 0.58
C SER A 180 -11.51 3.24 0.14
N HIS A 181 -12.40 2.56 0.89
CA HIS A 181 -13.85 2.72 0.74
C HIS A 181 -14.45 3.64 1.83
N VAL A 182 -13.61 4.26 2.66
CA VAL A 182 -14.03 5.10 3.78
C VAL A 182 -13.92 6.58 3.39
N PRO A 183 -15.04 7.28 3.07
CA PRO A 183 -15.02 8.62 2.49
C PRO A 183 -14.33 9.67 3.37
N HIS A 184 -14.49 9.63 4.71
CA HIS A 184 -13.88 10.61 5.58
C HIS A 184 -12.34 10.53 5.55
N ILE A 185 -11.75 9.32 5.55
CA ILE A 185 -10.30 9.16 5.44
C ILE A 185 -9.79 9.71 4.11
N VAL A 186 -10.54 9.48 3.04
CA VAL A 186 -10.19 10.02 1.72
C VAL A 186 -10.23 11.55 1.72
N LYS A 187 -11.26 12.16 2.31
CA LYS A 187 -11.39 13.63 2.43
C LYS A 187 -10.31 14.28 3.28
N ASP A 188 -9.92 13.61 4.36
CA ASP A 188 -8.93 14.16 5.30
C ASP A 188 -7.51 14.18 4.70
N TYR A 189 -7.21 13.22 3.81
CA TYR A 189 -5.82 13.02 3.37
C TYR A 189 -5.56 13.14 1.88
N CYS A 190 -6.56 13.03 1.03
CA CYS A 190 -6.38 13.08 -0.42
C CYS A 190 -6.90 14.39 -1.02
N SER A 191 -6.25 14.85 -2.07
CA SER A 191 -6.68 16.05 -2.82
C SER A 191 -7.30 15.70 -4.18
N ARG A 192 -7.05 14.49 -4.68
CA ARG A 192 -7.51 13.99 -5.98
C ARG A 192 -7.96 12.55 -5.85
N ALA A 193 -8.76 12.09 -6.79
CA ALA A 193 -9.18 10.69 -6.83
C ALA A 193 -9.07 10.08 -8.25
N LEU A 194 -8.65 8.82 -8.29
CA LEU A 194 -8.80 7.93 -9.44
C LEU A 194 -9.97 7.00 -9.17
N ILE A 195 -11.04 7.12 -9.92
CA ILE A 195 -12.17 6.19 -9.84
C ILE A 195 -11.94 5.04 -10.82
N LEU A 196 -11.95 3.82 -10.27
CA LEU A 196 -11.92 2.57 -11.04
C LEU A 196 -13.33 2.00 -11.16
N HIS A 197 -13.81 1.84 -12.38
CA HIS A 197 -15.08 1.19 -12.68
C HIS A 197 -14.92 0.21 -13.84
N ARG A 198 -15.25 -1.08 -13.62
CA ARG A 198 -15.13 -2.17 -14.61
C ARG A 198 -13.75 -2.18 -15.29
N GLY A 199 -12.69 -2.04 -14.50
CA GLY A 199 -11.30 -2.07 -14.97
C GLY A 199 -10.80 -0.79 -15.65
N ARG A 200 -11.65 0.20 -15.89
CA ARG A 200 -11.26 1.50 -16.45
C ARG A 200 -11.09 2.54 -15.35
N GLY A 201 -10.15 3.48 -15.55
CA GLY A 201 -9.83 4.51 -14.58
C GLY A 201 -10.07 5.91 -15.12
N LYS A 202 -10.62 6.81 -14.29
CA LYS A 202 -10.70 8.25 -14.56
C LYS A 202 -10.25 9.04 -13.35
N VAL A 203 -9.32 9.99 -13.58
CA VAL A 203 -8.84 10.91 -12.55
C VAL A 203 -9.78 12.10 -12.43
N PHE A 204 -10.01 12.54 -11.20
CA PHE A 204 -10.78 13.72 -10.84
C PHE A 204 -9.92 14.60 -9.92
N ASP A 205 -9.76 15.86 -10.31
CA ASP A 205 -9.07 16.88 -9.51
C ASP A 205 -9.99 17.46 -8.43
N ASP A 206 -11.31 17.38 -8.63
CA ASP A 206 -12.32 17.70 -7.64
C ASP A 206 -12.69 16.43 -6.85
N LEU A 207 -12.24 16.39 -5.59
CA LEU A 207 -12.45 15.24 -4.72
C LEU A 207 -13.90 15.05 -4.30
N ASP A 208 -14.65 16.15 -4.07
CA ASP A 208 -16.04 16.05 -3.66
C ASP A 208 -16.90 15.50 -4.80
N LEU A 209 -16.68 15.99 -6.03
CA LEU A 209 -17.31 15.43 -7.21
C LEU A 209 -16.97 13.95 -7.40
N ALA A 210 -15.72 13.57 -7.16
CA ALA A 210 -15.29 12.16 -7.27
C ALA A 210 -16.01 11.27 -6.26
N LEU A 211 -16.20 11.75 -5.03
CA LEU A 211 -16.89 11.00 -3.98
C LEU A 211 -18.39 10.87 -4.26
N ASP A 212 -19.03 11.93 -4.78
CA ASP A 212 -20.44 11.90 -5.20
C ASP A 212 -20.64 10.85 -6.31
N ILE A 213 -19.80 10.90 -7.36
CA ILE A 213 -19.84 9.89 -8.44
C ILE A 213 -19.58 8.48 -7.89
N TYR A 214 -18.62 8.32 -6.97
CA TYR A 214 -18.34 7.02 -6.37
C TYR A 214 -19.50 6.48 -5.55
N HIS A 215 -20.26 7.35 -4.87
CA HIS A 215 -21.44 6.96 -4.10
C HIS A 215 -22.57 6.43 -4.99
N ASP A 216 -22.69 6.93 -6.22
CA ASP A 216 -23.72 6.55 -7.19
C ASP A 216 -23.37 5.30 -8.02
N LEU A 217 -22.13 4.79 -7.90
CA LEU A 217 -21.66 3.60 -8.61
C LEU A 217 -22.06 2.29 -7.93
#